data_9d9f91a84a927c1096d2bf8c4d0aee3c
#
_entry.id   9d9f91a84a927c1096d2bf8c4d0aee3c
#
_cell.length_a   1.000
_cell.length_b   1.000
_cell.length_c   1.000
_cell.angle_alpha   90.00
_cell.angle_beta   90.00
_cell.angle_gamma   90.00
#
_symmetry.space_group_name_H-M   'P 1'
#
loop_
_entity.id
_entity.type
_entity.pdbx_description
1 polymer ?
#
loop_
_entity_poly.entity_id
_entity_poly.type
_entity_poly.pdbx_seq_one_letter_code
_entity_poly.pdbx_strand_id
1 'polypeptide(L)'
;MPPQTADTDDLRQRIVTRLSRVIDPETGVDVLRMRVIEDLSVDEDGTVCYKFRPSSPLCPIAVTLALEIKRAVAEVEEVTKQEIEVVGYVGADELNALLRE
;
A
#
# COMPACT_ATOMS: atom_id res chain seq x y z
N MET A 1 -24.88 2.41 15.19
CA MET A 1 -23.67 2.46 14.40
C MET A 1 -23.86 1.72 13.09
N PRO A 2 -23.62 2.38 11.98
CA PRO A 2 -23.82 1.71 10.69
C PRO A 2 -22.86 0.54 10.51
N PRO A 3 -23.34 -0.61 10.04
CA PRO A 3 -22.46 -1.77 9.81
C PRO A 3 -21.32 -1.48 8.84
N GLN A 4 -21.56 -0.66 7.81
CA GLN A 4 -20.53 -0.35 6.82
C GLN A 4 -19.32 0.32 7.44
N THR A 5 -19.53 1.22 8.39
CA THR A 5 -18.43 1.91 9.06
C THR A 5 -17.56 0.92 9.82
N ALA A 6 -18.19 -0.01 10.53
CA ALA A 6 -17.45 -1.05 11.25
C ALA A 6 -16.70 -1.96 10.30
N ASP A 7 -17.33 -2.32 9.15
CA ASP A 7 -16.71 -3.21 8.18
C ASP A 7 -15.48 -2.58 7.53
N THR A 8 -15.56 -1.29 7.16
CA THR A 8 -14.41 -0.61 6.54
C THR A 8 -13.28 -0.41 7.55
N ASP A 9 -13.60 -0.12 8.80
CA ASP A 9 -12.58 0.02 9.84
C ASP A 9 -11.88 -1.32 10.09
N ASP A 10 -12.64 -2.41 10.10
CA ASP A 10 -12.07 -3.74 10.30
C ASP A 10 -11.16 -4.12 9.12
N LEU A 11 -11.60 -3.88 7.90
CA LEU A 11 -10.81 -4.16 6.71
C LEU A 11 -9.53 -3.32 6.70
N ARG A 12 -9.63 -2.04 7.02
CA ARG A 12 -8.47 -1.16 7.11
C ARG A 12 -7.48 -1.67 8.15
N GLN A 13 -7.98 -2.11 9.30
CA GLN A 13 -7.12 -2.62 10.36
C GLN A 13 -6.38 -3.88 9.91
N ARG A 14 -7.06 -4.77 9.20
CA ARG A 14 -6.42 -5.98 8.68
C ARG A 14 -5.34 -5.65 7.65
N ILE A 15 -5.58 -4.65 6.82
CA ILE A 15 -4.59 -4.19 5.85
C ILE A 15 -3.37 -3.62 6.57
N VAL A 16 -3.60 -2.78 7.58
CA VAL A 16 -2.52 -2.20 8.38
C VAL A 16 -1.70 -3.29 9.05
N THR A 17 -2.35 -4.27 9.63
CA THR A 17 -1.68 -5.39 10.27
C THR A 17 -0.82 -6.18 9.27
N ARG A 18 -1.35 -6.42 8.08
CA ARG A 18 -0.61 -7.14 7.06
C ARG A 18 0.60 -6.34 6.57
N LEU A 19 0.43 -5.04 6.37
CA LEU A 19 1.51 -4.18 5.91
C LEU A 19 2.63 -4.06 6.93
N SER A 20 2.33 -4.22 8.22
CA SER A 20 3.36 -4.17 9.25
C SER A 20 4.36 -5.32 9.12
N ARG A 21 4.06 -6.31 8.29
CA ARG A 21 4.93 -7.45 8.04
C ARG A 21 5.75 -7.29 6.76
N VAL A 22 5.51 -6.23 6.01
CA VAL A 22 6.31 -5.95 4.80
C VAL A 22 7.53 -5.17 5.24
N ILE A 23 8.69 -5.81 5.15
CA ILE A 23 9.94 -5.28 5.68
C ILE A 23 10.84 -4.86 4.53
N ASP A 24 11.36 -3.63 4.62
CA ASP A 24 12.35 -3.14 3.67
C ASP A 24 13.67 -3.90 3.92
N PRO A 25 14.19 -4.61 2.90
CA PRO A 25 15.40 -5.40 3.09
C PRO A 25 16.66 -4.56 3.35
N GLU A 26 16.64 -3.28 2.98
CA GLU A 26 17.81 -2.41 3.21
C GLU A 26 17.85 -1.85 4.62
N THR A 27 16.71 -1.57 5.21
CA THR A 27 16.66 -0.95 6.54
C THR A 27 16.24 -1.92 7.64
N GLY A 28 15.59 -3.01 7.29
CA GLY A 28 15.02 -3.93 8.27
C GLY A 28 13.80 -3.38 8.98
N VAL A 29 13.22 -2.30 8.45
CA VAL A 29 12.07 -1.62 9.06
C VAL A 29 10.84 -1.86 8.20
N ASP A 30 9.67 -2.02 8.84
CA ASP A 30 8.44 -2.22 8.10
C ASP A 30 7.97 -0.95 7.39
N VAL A 31 7.20 -1.13 6.32
CA VAL A 31 6.80 -0.02 5.45
C VAL A 31 5.95 1.02 6.16
N LEU A 32 5.22 0.63 7.20
CA LEU A 32 4.41 1.60 7.95
C LEU A 32 5.27 2.53 8.78
N ARG A 33 6.31 2.00 9.40
CA ARG A 33 7.25 2.81 10.18
C ARG A 33 8.08 3.71 9.28
N MET A 34 8.35 3.28 8.07
CA MET A 34 9.09 4.08 7.10
C MET A 34 8.25 5.22 6.54
N ARG A 35 6.93 5.17 6.76
CA ARG A 35 5.99 6.19 6.26
C ARG A 35 6.00 6.31 4.75
N VAL A 36 6.22 5.20 4.07
CA VAL A 36 6.19 5.19 2.60
C VAL A 36 4.77 5.03 2.05
N ILE A 37 3.81 4.71 2.92
CA ILE A 37 2.40 4.59 2.53
C ILE A 37 1.64 5.76 3.11
N GLU A 38 0.96 6.52 2.23
CA GLU A 38 0.23 7.74 2.62
C GLU A 38 -1.22 7.65 2.17
N ASP A 39 -2.09 8.32 2.91
CA ASP A 39 -3.50 8.51 2.55
C ASP A 39 -4.24 7.20 2.29
N LEU A 40 -3.98 6.21 3.13
CA LEU A 40 -4.65 4.91 3.03
C LEU A 40 -6.13 5.06 3.34
N SER A 41 -6.97 4.67 2.40
CA SER A 41 -8.42 4.67 2.57
C SER A 41 -9.01 3.39 2.00
N VAL A 42 -10.16 3.01 2.54
CA VAL A 42 -10.87 1.80 2.15
C VAL A 42 -12.34 2.12 1.95
N ASP A 43 -12.89 1.69 0.82
CA ASP A 43 -14.31 1.85 0.51
C ASP A 43 -15.11 0.64 0.94
N GLU A 44 -16.42 0.81 1.00
CA GLU A 44 -17.33 -0.26 1.41
C GLU A 44 -17.30 -1.47 0.46
N ASP A 45 -16.96 -1.24 -0.80
CA ASP A 45 -16.89 -2.31 -1.80
C ASP A 45 -15.53 -3.02 -1.82
N GLY A 46 -14.63 -2.67 -0.92
CA GLY A 46 -13.32 -3.30 -0.83
C GLY A 46 -12.25 -2.66 -1.69
N THR A 47 -12.50 -1.47 -2.22
CA THR A 47 -11.48 -0.71 -2.95
C THR A 47 -10.54 -0.04 -1.97
N VAL A 48 -9.24 -0.26 -2.14
CA VAL A 48 -8.19 0.30 -1.28
C VAL A 48 -7.41 1.33 -2.09
N CYS A 49 -7.31 2.54 -1.57
CA CYS A 49 -6.58 3.63 -2.24
C CYS A 49 -5.44 4.08 -1.33
N TYR A 50 -4.26 4.25 -1.88
CA TYR A 50 -3.14 4.78 -1.11
C TYR A 50 -2.06 5.30 -2.05
N LYS A 51 -1.15 6.08 -1.48
CA LYS A 51 0.02 6.60 -2.17
C LYS A 51 1.26 5.90 -1.64
N PHE A 52 2.16 5.58 -2.54
CA PHE A 52 3.47 5.03 -2.20
C PHE A 52 4.53 6.09 -2.48
N ARG A 53 5.20 6.53 -1.42
CA ARG A 53 6.30 7.49 -1.52
C ARG A 53 7.57 6.82 -1.03
N PRO A 54 8.47 6.40 -1.92
CA PRO A 54 9.74 5.81 -1.49
C PRO A 54 10.51 6.78 -0.60
N SER A 55 11.39 6.24 0.24
CA SER A 55 12.16 7.05 1.18
C SER A 55 13.16 7.98 0.48
N SER A 56 13.43 7.71 -0.80
CA SER A 56 14.30 8.54 -1.63
C SER A 56 13.76 8.58 -3.05
N PRO A 57 13.88 9.71 -3.77
CA PRO A 57 13.47 9.76 -5.17
C PRO A 57 14.23 8.78 -6.07
N LEU A 58 15.39 8.30 -5.61
CA LEU A 58 16.25 7.38 -6.35
C LEU A 58 16.31 6.01 -5.68
N CYS A 59 15.30 5.66 -4.90
CA CYS A 59 15.28 4.41 -4.14
C CYS A 59 15.48 3.19 -5.07
N PRO A 60 16.55 2.42 -4.89
CA PRO A 60 16.84 1.30 -5.81
C PRO A 60 15.89 0.13 -5.67
N ILE A 61 15.16 0.05 -4.55
CA ILE A 61 14.23 -1.05 -4.31
C ILE A 61 12.77 -0.61 -4.44
N ALA A 62 12.52 0.60 -4.97
CA ALA A 62 11.15 1.13 -5.03
C ALA A 62 10.19 0.20 -5.78
N VAL A 63 10.60 -0.33 -6.92
CA VAL A 63 9.76 -1.23 -7.71
C VAL A 63 9.45 -2.51 -6.94
N THR A 64 10.48 -3.14 -6.38
CA THR A 64 10.31 -4.37 -5.61
C THR A 64 9.41 -4.14 -4.40
N LEU A 65 9.66 -3.06 -3.68
CA LEU A 65 8.89 -2.76 -2.48
C LEU A 65 7.43 -2.46 -2.81
N ALA A 66 7.18 -1.70 -3.88
CA ALA A 66 5.82 -1.40 -4.31
C ALA A 66 5.05 -2.68 -4.67
N LEU A 67 5.71 -3.60 -5.36
CA LEU A 67 5.07 -4.86 -5.73
C LEU A 67 4.79 -5.72 -4.51
N GLU A 68 5.67 -5.73 -3.53
CA GLU A 68 5.44 -6.47 -2.29
C GLU A 68 4.28 -5.88 -1.50
N ILE A 69 4.18 -4.56 -1.45
CA ILE A 69 3.06 -3.89 -0.79
C ILE A 69 1.76 -4.26 -1.48
N LYS A 70 1.73 -4.17 -2.81
CA LYS A 70 0.52 -4.50 -3.57
C LYS A 70 0.11 -5.94 -3.32
N ARG A 71 1.06 -6.86 -3.33
CA ARG A 71 0.78 -8.28 -3.07
C ARG A 71 0.24 -8.49 -1.66
N ALA A 72 0.85 -7.83 -0.68
CA ALA A 72 0.42 -7.97 0.72
C ALA A 72 -1.02 -7.51 0.91
N VAL A 73 -1.38 -6.37 0.31
CA VAL A 73 -2.75 -5.86 0.39
C VAL A 73 -3.71 -6.82 -0.32
N ALA A 74 -3.30 -7.37 -1.46
CA ALA A 74 -4.16 -8.30 -2.21
C ALA A 74 -4.42 -9.59 -1.45
N GLU A 75 -3.56 -9.97 -0.51
CA GLU A 75 -3.76 -11.17 0.31
C GLU A 75 -4.84 -10.99 1.37
N VAL A 76 -5.22 -9.76 1.67
CA VAL A 76 -6.27 -9.52 2.65
C VAL A 76 -7.63 -9.82 2.00
N GLU A 77 -8.41 -10.69 2.64
CA GLU A 77 -9.75 -11.00 2.15
C GLU A 77 -10.59 -9.74 2.12
N GLU A 78 -11.52 -9.67 1.20
CA GLU A 78 -12.44 -8.56 1.01
C GLU A 78 -11.82 -7.39 0.23
N VAL A 79 -10.51 -7.37 -0.01
CA VAL A 79 -9.92 -6.40 -0.92
C VAL A 79 -10.26 -6.81 -2.35
N THR A 80 -11.01 -5.97 -3.05
CA THR A 80 -11.46 -6.26 -4.41
C THR A 80 -10.66 -5.53 -5.46
N LYS A 81 -10.10 -4.36 -5.08
CA LYS A 81 -9.37 -3.51 -6.02
C LYS A 81 -8.40 -2.62 -5.26
N GLN A 82 -7.30 -2.29 -5.89
CA GLN A 82 -6.33 -1.35 -5.33
C GLN A 82 -6.09 -0.22 -6.32
N GLU A 83 -6.06 1.01 -5.80
CA GLU A 83 -5.66 2.19 -6.55
C GLU A 83 -4.45 2.77 -5.87
N ILE A 84 -3.30 2.62 -6.50
CA ILE A 84 -2.00 3.00 -5.96
C ILE A 84 -1.43 4.12 -6.81
N GLU A 85 -0.99 5.18 -6.16
CA GLU A 85 -0.31 6.29 -6.84
C GLU A 85 1.11 6.40 -6.28
N VAL A 86 2.11 6.27 -7.13
CA VAL A 86 3.50 6.45 -6.75
C VAL A 86 3.84 7.93 -6.87
N VAL A 87 4.41 8.49 -5.81
CA VAL A 87 4.77 9.91 -5.76
C VAL A 87 6.19 10.04 -5.23
N GLY A 88 6.86 11.16 -5.57
CA GLY A 88 8.19 11.45 -5.05
C GLY A 88 9.27 10.47 -5.49
N TYR A 89 9.13 9.89 -6.67
CA TYR A 89 10.08 8.92 -7.22
C TYR A 89 10.34 9.25 -8.68
N VAL A 90 11.59 9.13 -9.12
CA VAL A 90 11.97 9.50 -10.49
C VAL A 90 11.29 8.62 -11.54
N GLY A 91 11.05 7.36 -11.24
CA GLY A 91 10.35 6.44 -12.15
C GLY A 91 8.88 6.28 -11.86
N ALA A 92 8.24 7.29 -11.25
CA ALA A 92 6.85 7.18 -10.82
C ALA A 92 5.89 6.83 -11.97
N ASP A 93 6.04 7.45 -13.13
CA ASP A 93 5.13 7.20 -14.25
C ASP A 93 5.20 5.75 -14.72
N GLU A 94 6.39 5.22 -14.84
CA GLU A 94 6.58 3.83 -15.27
C GLU A 94 6.08 2.86 -14.20
N LEU A 95 6.36 3.15 -12.94
CA LEU A 95 5.92 2.29 -11.86
C LEU A 95 4.40 2.33 -11.70
N ASN A 96 3.78 3.49 -11.86
CA ASN A 96 2.33 3.61 -11.84
C ASN A 96 1.70 2.74 -12.93
N ALA A 97 2.26 2.75 -14.12
CA ALA A 97 1.76 1.91 -15.21
C ALA A 97 1.88 0.42 -14.86
N LEU A 98 2.99 0.03 -14.27
CA LEU A 98 3.22 -1.36 -13.87
C LEU A 98 2.21 -1.80 -12.80
N LEU A 99 1.93 -0.94 -11.84
CA LEU A 99 1.02 -1.29 -10.73
C LEU A 99 -0.44 -1.37 -11.14
N ARG A 100 -0.80 -0.80 -12.29
CA ARG A 100 -2.17 -0.88 -12.80
C ARG A 100 -2.51 -2.23 -13.42
N GLU A 101 -1.53 -3.04 -13.69
CA GLU A 101 -1.74 -4.35 -14.32
C GLU A 101 -2.25 -5.41 -13.37
#